data_c436accc08fe47c97b1317bf883da36c
#
_entry.id   c436accc08fe47c97b1317bf883da36c
#
_cell.length_a   1.000
_cell.length_b   1.000
_cell.length_c   1.000
_cell.angle_alpha   90.00
_cell.angle_beta   90.00
_cell.angle_gamma   90.00
#
_symmetry.space_group_name_H-M   'P 1'
#
loop_
_entity.id
_entity.type
_entity.pdbx_description
1 polymer ?
#
loop_
_entity_poly.entity_id
_entity_poly.type
_entity_poly.pdbx_seq_one_letter_code
_entity_poly.pdbx_strand_id
1 'polypeptide(L)'
;NLRTLIPLNYDQRHALTATVNYSFASGKDYNGPMWFGKRIFENFGANFIVSAGSGTPFSKQGNITQEAAFGINDRSVLEGSINGSRLPWSFRVSTRISKRFNIKWDKKDGGKKQIGINTYVQIQNLLNNKNIISVYRATGNPDDDGYLSNAAAQAEIASKNDPQSFTDLYRMRVESPNNYSMPRMARLGVSIDF
;
A
#
# COMPACT_ATOMS: atom_id res chain seq x y z
N ASN A 1 3.94 29.54 -29.88
CA ASN A 1 3.61 28.77 -28.66
C ASN A 1 3.81 27.28 -28.92
N LEU A 2 5.03 26.79 -28.72
CA LEU A 2 5.29 25.36 -28.70
C LEU A 2 4.68 24.78 -27.43
N ARG A 3 3.57 24.06 -27.56
CA ARG A 3 2.97 23.30 -26.45
C ARG A 3 3.81 22.03 -26.25
N THR A 4 4.55 21.98 -25.17
CA THR A 4 5.29 20.77 -24.81
C THR A 4 4.33 19.73 -24.25
N LEU A 5 4.38 18.51 -24.75
CA LEU A 5 3.66 17.38 -24.18
C LEU A 5 4.33 16.98 -22.87
N ILE A 6 3.55 16.92 -21.79
CA ILE A 6 4.00 16.51 -20.46
C ILE A 6 3.18 15.31 -19.98
N PRO A 7 3.79 14.35 -19.25
CA PRO A 7 3.05 13.27 -18.62
C PRO A 7 2.09 13.81 -17.56
N LEU A 8 0.92 13.21 -17.44
CA LEU A 8 -0.03 13.52 -16.37
C LEU A 8 0.45 12.92 -15.04
N ASN A 9 0.12 13.54 -13.91
CA ASN A 9 0.57 13.11 -12.57
C ASN A 9 0.21 11.66 -12.23
N TYR A 10 -0.82 11.11 -12.86
CA TYR A 10 -1.30 9.73 -12.68
C TYR A 10 -0.89 8.79 -13.84
N ASP A 11 0.00 9.24 -14.74
CA ASP A 11 0.49 8.40 -15.84
C ASP A 11 1.28 7.22 -15.29
N GLN A 12 0.74 6.02 -15.44
CA GLN A 12 1.36 4.76 -15.09
C GLN A 12 1.58 3.93 -16.36
N ARG A 13 2.84 3.78 -16.78
CA ARG A 13 3.16 3.12 -18.07
C ARG A 13 2.86 1.65 -18.10
N HIS A 14 3.03 0.98 -16.96
CA HIS A 14 2.82 -0.46 -16.84
C HIS A 14 2.01 -0.72 -15.57
N ALA A 15 0.93 -1.46 -15.72
CA ALA A 15 0.11 -1.94 -14.63
C ALA A 15 -0.23 -3.40 -14.85
N LEU A 16 0.04 -4.23 -13.86
CA LEU A 16 -0.30 -5.65 -13.86
C LEU A 16 -1.17 -5.94 -12.63
N THR A 17 -2.30 -6.60 -12.87
CA THR A 17 -3.13 -7.14 -11.79
C THR A 17 -3.46 -8.59 -12.10
N ALA A 18 -3.17 -9.48 -11.16
CA ALA A 18 -3.55 -10.88 -11.23
C ALA A 18 -4.41 -11.24 -10.03
N THR A 19 -5.49 -11.99 -10.28
CA THR A 19 -6.36 -12.49 -9.23
C THR A 19 -6.39 -14.01 -9.30
N VAL A 20 -6.06 -14.66 -8.19
CA VAL A 20 -6.12 -16.11 -8.04
C VAL A 20 -7.18 -16.45 -7.00
N ASN A 21 -8.19 -17.20 -7.41
CA ASN A 21 -9.24 -17.70 -6.55
C ASN A 21 -9.10 -19.20 -6.41
N TYR A 22 -9.07 -19.66 -5.18
CA TYR A 22 -9.08 -21.07 -4.86
C TYR A 22 -10.20 -21.38 -3.87
N SER A 23 -11.07 -22.34 -4.19
CA SER A 23 -12.19 -22.68 -3.32
C SER A 23 -12.48 -24.16 -3.35
N PHE A 24 -12.92 -24.67 -2.21
CA PHE A 24 -13.46 -26.02 -2.09
C PHE A 24 -14.99 -25.97 -1.99
N ALA A 25 -15.65 -26.78 -2.78
CA ALA A 25 -17.09 -26.93 -2.75
C ALA A 25 -17.60 -27.62 -1.49
N SER A 26 -18.90 -27.79 -1.38
CA SER A 26 -19.54 -28.51 -0.28
C SER A 26 -20.21 -29.82 -0.76
N GLY A 27 -20.46 -30.73 0.16
CA GLY A 27 -21.24 -31.92 -0.09
C GLY A 27 -20.59 -32.88 -1.08
N LYS A 28 -21.33 -33.30 -2.12
CA LYS A 28 -20.85 -34.28 -3.09
C LYS A 28 -19.74 -33.74 -4.01
N ASP A 29 -19.71 -32.45 -4.23
CA ASP A 29 -18.75 -31.78 -5.11
C ASP A 29 -17.45 -31.37 -4.40
N TYR A 30 -17.28 -31.79 -3.13
CA TYR A 30 -16.07 -31.52 -2.39
C TYR A 30 -14.89 -32.34 -2.94
N ASN A 31 -13.88 -31.62 -3.41
CA ASN A 31 -12.66 -32.20 -3.99
C ASN A 31 -11.39 -31.90 -3.15
N GLY A 32 -11.57 -31.46 -1.90
CA GLY A 32 -10.46 -31.12 -1.01
C GLY A 32 -9.94 -32.29 -0.20
N PRO A 33 -8.82 -32.09 0.53
CA PRO A 33 -8.24 -33.12 1.40
C PRO A 33 -9.17 -33.45 2.57
N MET A 34 -9.23 -34.74 2.90
CA MET A 34 -9.94 -35.23 4.07
C MET A 34 -8.96 -35.45 5.22
N TRP A 35 -9.25 -34.93 6.38
CA TRP A 35 -8.43 -35.14 7.60
C TRP A 35 -9.27 -35.84 8.65
N PHE A 36 -8.80 -37.01 9.12
CA PHE A 36 -9.55 -37.86 10.03
C PHE A 36 -10.98 -38.18 9.55
N GLY A 37 -11.17 -38.44 8.25
CA GLY A 37 -12.48 -38.68 7.66
C GLY A 37 -13.43 -37.48 7.60
N LYS A 38 -12.98 -36.31 8.00
CA LYS A 38 -13.77 -35.04 7.96
C LYS A 38 -13.31 -34.10 6.85
N ARG A 39 -14.27 -33.42 6.22
CA ARG A 39 -14.05 -32.42 5.17
C ARG A 39 -13.75 -31.05 5.77
N ILE A 40 -12.53 -30.88 6.30
CA ILE A 40 -12.17 -29.68 7.06
C ILE A 40 -12.21 -28.41 6.20
N PHE A 41 -11.89 -28.53 4.90
CA PHE A 41 -11.87 -27.39 3.97
C PHE A 41 -13.18 -27.22 3.19
N GLU A 42 -14.26 -27.88 3.56
CA GLU A 42 -15.57 -27.69 2.94
C GLU A 42 -16.02 -26.21 3.09
N ASN A 43 -16.49 -25.59 1.99
CA ASN A 43 -16.84 -24.15 1.94
C ASN A 43 -15.69 -23.19 2.33
N PHE A 44 -14.46 -23.62 2.09
CA PHE A 44 -13.30 -22.74 2.27
C PHE A 44 -12.98 -22.03 0.95
N GLY A 45 -12.63 -20.76 1.04
CA GLY A 45 -12.18 -19.95 -0.10
C GLY A 45 -10.96 -19.13 0.26
N ALA A 46 -10.00 -19.09 -0.67
CA ALA A 46 -8.84 -18.20 -0.60
C ALA A 46 -8.76 -17.39 -1.89
N ASN A 47 -8.70 -16.08 -1.76
CA ASN A 47 -8.52 -15.14 -2.85
C ASN A 47 -7.20 -14.41 -2.66
N PHE A 48 -6.39 -14.35 -3.71
CA PHE A 48 -5.15 -13.59 -3.74
C PHE A 48 -5.23 -12.57 -4.87
N ILE A 49 -4.88 -11.32 -4.57
CA ILE A 49 -4.78 -10.25 -5.53
C ILE A 49 -3.34 -9.77 -5.52
N VAL A 50 -2.67 -9.90 -6.66
CA VAL A 50 -1.31 -9.41 -6.89
C VAL A 50 -1.40 -8.21 -7.79
N SER A 51 -0.85 -7.08 -7.38
CA SER A 51 -0.76 -5.87 -8.19
C SER A 51 0.66 -5.36 -8.24
N ALA A 52 1.13 -5.05 -9.45
CA ALA A 52 2.41 -4.43 -9.70
C ALA A 52 2.22 -3.27 -10.67
N GLY A 53 2.94 -2.18 -10.46
CA GLY A 53 2.82 -1.03 -11.34
C GLY A 53 4.07 -0.20 -11.40
N SER A 54 4.34 0.38 -12.57
CA SER A 54 5.41 1.36 -12.72
C SER A 54 5.07 2.61 -11.91
N GLY A 55 6.11 3.30 -11.40
CA GLY A 55 5.93 4.53 -10.66
C GLY A 55 5.24 5.63 -11.47
N THR A 56 4.44 6.43 -10.78
CA THR A 56 3.86 7.66 -11.33
C THR A 56 4.92 8.75 -11.48
N PRO A 57 4.74 9.71 -12.40
CA PRO A 57 5.72 10.75 -12.63
C PRO A 57 5.70 11.82 -11.54
N PHE A 58 6.84 12.46 -11.35
CA PHE A 58 6.99 13.68 -10.54
C PHE A 58 7.97 14.66 -11.19
N SER A 59 7.85 15.94 -10.82
CA SER A 59 8.76 16.98 -11.28
C SER A 59 9.94 17.08 -10.31
N LYS A 60 11.15 16.88 -10.81
CA LYS A 60 12.37 17.02 -10.02
C LYS A 60 12.70 18.49 -9.80
N GLN A 61 13.27 18.82 -8.65
CA GLN A 61 13.68 20.17 -8.26
C GLN A 61 15.21 20.22 -8.22
N GLY A 62 15.79 21.26 -8.82
CA GLY A 62 17.25 21.42 -8.90
C GLY A 62 17.88 22.07 -7.68
N ASN A 63 17.10 22.65 -6.79
CA ASN A 63 17.59 23.30 -5.58
C ASN A 63 16.98 22.71 -4.31
N ILE A 64 17.80 22.65 -3.28
CA ILE A 64 17.36 22.24 -1.95
C ILE A 64 16.89 23.50 -1.22
N THR A 65 15.68 23.46 -0.69
CA THR A 65 15.11 24.52 0.10
C THR A 65 14.67 23.98 1.46
N GLN A 66 14.74 24.81 2.49
CA GLN A 66 14.28 24.46 3.85
C GLN A 66 12.81 24.03 3.89
N GLU A 67 12.04 24.44 2.89
CA GLU A 67 10.61 24.15 2.75
C GLU A 67 10.33 23.03 1.73
N ALA A 68 11.36 22.34 1.25
CA ALA A 68 11.21 21.24 0.29
C ALA A 68 10.28 20.13 0.81
N ALA A 69 10.17 19.97 2.13
CA ALA A 69 9.22 19.08 2.78
C ALA A 69 7.75 19.50 2.58
N PHE A 70 7.46 20.74 2.22
CA PHE A 70 6.09 21.26 2.07
C PHE A 70 5.63 21.39 0.61
N GLY A 71 6.48 21.02 -0.34
CA GLY A 71 6.14 21.06 -1.77
C GLY A 71 6.83 22.16 -2.56
N ILE A 72 6.27 22.49 -3.72
CA ILE A 72 6.79 23.55 -4.59
C ILE A 72 6.40 24.91 -3.99
N ASN A 73 7.40 25.74 -3.73
CA ASN A 73 7.20 27.15 -3.44
C ASN A 73 7.73 28.01 -4.61
N ASP A 74 7.56 29.33 -4.53
CA ASP A 74 7.98 30.28 -5.55
C ASP A 74 9.50 30.28 -5.81
N ARG A 75 10.29 29.64 -4.97
CA ARG A 75 11.75 29.51 -5.07
C ARG A 75 12.21 28.17 -5.64
N SER A 76 11.28 27.27 -5.97
CA SER A 76 11.62 25.97 -6.55
C SER A 76 12.07 26.13 -8.00
N VAL A 77 13.25 25.63 -8.31
CA VAL A 77 13.78 25.57 -9.67
C VAL A 77 13.54 24.18 -10.23
N LEU A 78 12.79 24.08 -11.34
CA LEU A 78 12.54 22.82 -12.01
C LEU A 78 13.83 22.27 -12.61
N GLU A 79 14.16 21.00 -12.33
CA GLU A 79 15.24 20.28 -13.01
C GLU A 79 14.66 19.36 -14.08
N GLY A 80 14.98 19.66 -15.35
CA GLY A 80 14.44 18.93 -16.48
C GLY A 80 13.03 19.35 -16.87
N SER A 81 12.17 18.40 -17.19
CA SER A 81 10.78 18.67 -17.60
C SER A 81 9.79 18.44 -16.48
N ILE A 82 8.61 19.09 -16.59
CA ILE A 82 7.48 18.80 -15.69
C ILE A 82 7.13 17.32 -15.81
N ASN A 83 7.04 16.62 -14.66
CA ASN A 83 6.76 15.19 -14.59
C ASN A 83 7.77 14.30 -15.36
N GLY A 84 9.02 14.78 -15.48
CA GLY A 84 10.09 14.07 -16.18
C GLY A 84 10.71 12.90 -15.43
N SER A 85 10.61 12.88 -14.11
CA SER A 85 11.11 11.80 -13.25
C SER A 85 9.99 10.85 -12.85
N ARG A 86 10.32 9.65 -12.38
CA ARG A 86 9.33 8.64 -11.98
C ARG A 86 9.66 8.02 -10.63
N LEU A 87 8.62 7.74 -9.87
CA LEU A 87 8.70 6.93 -8.66
C LEU A 87 9.14 5.49 -9.00
N PRO A 88 9.67 4.74 -8.04
CA PRO A 88 9.97 3.31 -8.21
C PRO A 88 8.70 2.49 -8.48
N TRP A 89 8.90 1.25 -8.93
CA TRP A 89 7.81 0.27 -9.06
C TRP A 89 7.17 -0.03 -7.71
N SER A 90 5.85 -0.19 -7.72
CA SER A 90 5.07 -0.66 -6.59
C SER A 90 4.67 -2.12 -6.76
N PHE A 91 4.68 -2.88 -5.68
CA PHE A 91 4.24 -4.27 -5.65
C PHE A 91 3.43 -4.55 -4.39
N ARG A 92 2.25 -5.14 -4.55
CA ARG A 92 1.37 -5.47 -3.42
C ARG A 92 0.70 -6.82 -3.65
N VAL A 93 0.66 -7.62 -2.59
CA VAL A 93 -0.15 -8.83 -2.52
C VAL A 93 -1.17 -8.66 -1.42
N SER A 94 -2.42 -8.92 -1.72
CA SER A 94 -3.51 -8.93 -0.74
C SER A 94 -4.20 -10.28 -0.78
N THR A 95 -4.69 -10.75 0.35
CA THR A 95 -5.40 -12.04 0.44
C THR A 95 -6.65 -11.91 1.29
N ARG A 96 -7.65 -12.71 0.92
CA ARG A 96 -8.84 -12.94 1.74
C ARG A 96 -9.08 -14.43 1.82
N ILE A 97 -9.05 -14.94 3.04
CA ILE A 97 -9.37 -16.34 3.36
C ILE A 97 -10.71 -16.35 4.06
N SER A 98 -11.63 -17.17 3.57
CA SER A 98 -12.98 -17.27 4.15
C SER A 98 -13.40 -18.71 4.34
N LYS A 99 -14.24 -18.95 5.33
CA LYS A 99 -14.89 -20.22 5.57
C LYS A 99 -16.33 -20.01 5.96
N ARG A 100 -17.23 -20.73 5.27
CA ARG A 100 -18.65 -20.71 5.56
C ARG A 100 -19.05 -21.99 6.31
N PHE A 101 -19.76 -21.78 7.43
CA PHE A 101 -20.39 -22.81 8.24
C PHE A 101 -21.90 -22.73 8.01
N ASN A 102 -22.51 -23.86 7.66
CA ASN A 102 -23.95 -23.95 7.51
C ASN A 102 -24.52 -24.76 8.68
N ILE A 103 -25.23 -24.09 9.57
CA ILE A 103 -25.91 -24.70 10.70
C ILE A 103 -27.36 -24.95 10.31
N LYS A 104 -27.78 -26.21 10.31
CA LYS A 104 -29.16 -26.62 9.98
C LYS A 104 -29.81 -27.17 11.23
N TRP A 105 -31.06 -26.81 11.46
CA TRP A 105 -31.89 -27.41 12.52
C TRP A 105 -33.33 -27.56 12.05
N ASP A 106 -34.00 -28.58 12.57
CA ASP A 106 -35.40 -28.85 12.28
C ASP A 106 -36.30 -28.04 13.22
N LYS A 107 -37.31 -27.39 12.65
CA LYS A 107 -38.38 -26.74 13.44
C LYS A 107 -39.38 -27.75 13.94
N LYS A 108 -40.04 -27.46 15.08
CA LYS A 108 -41.14 -28.28 15.62
C LYS A 108 -42.30 -28.47 14.61
N ASP A 109 -42.47 -27.56 13.69
CA ASP A 109 -43.51 -27.57 12.63
C ASP A 109 -43.09 -28.33 11.36
N GLY A 110 -42.02 -29.14 11.39
CA GLY A 110 -41.54 -29.93 10.28
C GLY A 110 -40.73 -29.13 9.22
N GLY A 111 -40.56 -27.82 9.40
CA GLY A 111 -39.74 -26.96 8.55
C GLY A 111 -38.26 -27.04 8.90
N LYS A 112 -37.39 -26.92 7.89
CA LYS A 112 -35.94 -26.81 8.11
C LYS A 112 -35.52 -25.34 8.09
N LYS A 113 -34.79 -24.92 9.09
CA LYS A 113 -34.15 -23.62 9.14
C LYS A 113 -32.64 -23.79 8.99
N GLN A 114 -32.00 -22.86 8.25
CA GLN A 114 -30.55 -22.86 8.05
C GLN A 114 -30.02 -21.45 8.35
N ILE A 115 -28.92 -21.38 9.06
CA ILE A 115 -28.13 -20.15 9.22
C ILE A 115 -26.75 -20.41 8.61
N GLY A 116 -26.31 -19.47 7.78
CA GLY A 116 -24.97 -19.42 7.24
C GLY A 116 -24.11 -18.47 8.06
N ILE A 117 -22.99 -18.93 8.60
CA ILE A 117 -21.98 -18.10 9.25
C ILE A 117 -20.76 -18.11 8.36
N ASN A 118 -20.40 -16.94 7.80
CA ASN A 118 -19.20 -16.79 7.00
C ASN A 118 -18.15 -16.01 7.80
N THR A 119 -17.05 -16.68 8.14
CA THR A 119 -15.89 -16.07 8.81
C THR A 119 -14.83 -15.79 7.77
N TYR A 120 -14.14 -14.65 7.86
CA TYR A 120 -13.05 -14.35 6.96
C TYR A 120 -11.93 -13.57 7.64
N VAL A 121 -10.71 -13.80 7.14
CA VAL A 121 -9.52 -12.99 7.41
C VAL A 121 -9.12 -12.32 6.10
N GLN A 122 -8.98 -11.02 6.13
CA GLN A 122 -8.49 -10.24 4.99
C GLN A 122 -7.18 -9.57 5.38
N ILE A 123 -6.14 -9.79 4.60
CA ILE A 123 -4.81 -9.20 4.81
C ILE A 123 -4.48 -8.36 3.58
N GLN A 124 -4.33 -7.06 3.78
CA GLN A 124 -3.82 -6.14 2.77
C GLN A 124 -2.31 -5.99 2.94
N ASN A 125 -1.59 -5.90 1.83
CA ASN A 125 -0.14 -5.83 1.80
C ASN A 125 0.51 -6.99 2.59
N LEU A 126 0.19 -8.23 2.20
CA LEU A 126 0.62 -9.48 2.86
C LEU A 126 2.14 -9.53 3.08
N LEU A 127 2.92 -9.06 2.13
CA LEU A 127 4.39 -9.06 2.16
C LEU A 127 4.97 -7.88 2.96
N ASN A 128 4.14 -6.94 3.42
CA ASN A 128 4.55 -5.72 4.12
C ASN A 128 5.55 -4.87 3.31
N ASN A 129 5.39 -4.80 1.99
CA ASN A 129 6.23 -3.99 1.13
C ASN A 129 6.03 -2.50 1.41
N LYS A 130 7.13 -1.78 1.59
CA LYS A 130 7.15 -0.32 1.68
C LYS A 130 7.18 0.25 0.25
N ASN A 131 6.01 0.40 -0.38
CA ASN A 131 5.92 1.04 -1.69
C ASN A 131 5.98 2.56 -1.52
N ILE A 132 6.88 3.19 -2.25
CA ILE A 132 7.05 4.65 -2.25
C ILE A 132 5.92 5.27 -3.07
N ILE A 133 5.18 6.20 -2.47
CA ILE A 133 4.06 6.93 -3.12
C ILE A 133 4.35 8.43 -3.25
N SER A 134 5.35 8.92 -2.52
CA SER A 134 5.83 10.30 -2.62
C SER A 134 7.33 10.35 -2.33
N VAL A 135 8.01 11.34 -2.89
CA VAL A 135 9.43 11.60 -2.66
C VAL A 135 9.68 13.09 -2.54
N TYR A 136 10.76 13.46 -1.87
CA TYR A 136 11.28 14.83 -1.90
C TYR A 136 11.83 15.14 -3.27
N ARG A 137 11.38 16.26 -3.86
CA ARG A 137 11.63 16.54 -5.28
C ARG A 137 13.09 16.85 -5.60
N ALA A 138 13.87 17.35 -4.65
CA ALA A 138 15.29 17.64 -4.83
C ALA A 138 16.13 16.36 -4.91
N THR A 139 15.89 15.41 -4.03
CA THR A 139 16.68 14.18 -3.93
C THR A 139 16.07 13.00 -4.68
N GLY A 140 14.75 12.97 -4.84
CA GLY A 140 14.02 11.80 -5.31
C GLY A 140 13.94 10.69 -4.25
N ASN A 141 14.26 10.98 -2.98
CA ASN A 141 14.27 10.05 -1.86
C ASN A 141 13.02 10.28 -1.00
N PRO A 142 12.35 9.24 -0.46
CA PRO A 142 11.22 9.40 0.44
C PRO A 142 11.62 9.85 1.86
N ASP A 143 12.86 9.63 2.28
CA ASP A 143 13.35 9.85 3.65
C ASP A 143 14.42 10.94 3.77
N ASP A 144 14.78 11.60 2.66
CA ASP A 144 15.82 12.63 2.65
C ASP A 144 15.47 13.74 1.66
N ASP A 145 15.30 14.96 2.14
CA ASP A 145 15.07 16.15 1.32
C ASP A 145 16.38 16.82 0.87
N GLY A 146 17.55 16.33 1.33
CA GLY A 146 18.88 16.84 1.04
C GLY A 146 19.30 18.05 1.89
N TYR A 147 18.43 18.57 2.77
CA TYR A 147 18.76 19.77 3.56
C TYR A 147 19.94 19.52 4.50
N LEU A 148 19.91 18.43 5.26
CA LEU A 148 20.97 18.12 6.25
C LEU A 148 22.34 17.88 5.61
N SER A 149 22.41 17.51 4.33
CA SER A 149 23.68 17.30 3.61
C SER A 149 24.16 18.54 2.84
N ASN A 150 23.34 19.61 2.79
CA ASN A 150 23.67 20.83 2.06
C ASN A 150 24.67 21.68 2.85
N ALA A 151 25.75 22.14 2.19
CA ALA A 151 26.80 22.95 2.81
C ALA A 151 26.30 24.26 3.44
N ALA A 152 25.33 24.94 2.78
CA ALA A 152 24.74 26.15 3.33
C ALA A 152 23.92 25.88 4.60
N ALA A 153 23.17 24.77 4.61
CA ALA A 153 22.40 24.35 5.77
C ALA A 153 23.31 23.92 6.95
N GLN A 154 24.45 23.29 6.69
CA GLN A 154 25.40 22.91 7.73
C GLN A 154 25.96 24.13 8.51
N ALA A 155 26.22 25.24 7.82
CA ALA A 155 26.64 26.48 8.47
C ALA A 155 25.53 27.04 9.38
N GLU A 156 24.28 26.97 8.94
CA GLU A 156 23.14 27.39 9.73
C GLU A 156 22.91 26.47 10.93
N ILE A 157 22.97 25.15 10.73
CA ILE A 157 22.82 24.14 11.80
C ILE A 157 23.87 24.35 12.88
N ALA A 158 25.15 24.58 12.50
CA ALA A 158 26.25 24.84 13.44
C ALA A 158 26.04 26.11 14.30
N SER A 159 25.23 27.06 13.80
CA SER A 159 24.90 28.29 14.55
C SER A 159 23.74 28.13 15.54
N LYS A 160 23.04 26.99 15.56
CA LYS A 160 21.95 26.73 16.53
C LYS A 160 22.52 26.51 17.94
N ASN A 161 21.69 26.77 18.94
CA ASN A 161 22.10 26.55 20.36
C ASN A 161 22.40 25.08 20.67
N ASP A 162 21.64 24.16 20.03
CA ASP A 162 21.84 22.72 20.09
C ASP A 162 21.71 22.12 18.67
N PRO A 163 22.83 22.03 17.93
CA PRO A 163 22.84 21.47 16.57
C PRO A 163 22.40 20.02 16.48
N GLN A 164 22.69 19.22 17.50
CA GLN A 164 22.32 17.81 17.51
C GLN A 164 20.82 17.63 17.66
N SER A 165 20.21 18.29 18.64
CA SER A 165 18.76 18.26 18.85
C SER A 165 18.00 18.78 17.64
N PHE A 166 18.49 19.83 16.98
CA PHE A 166 17.91 20.33 15.74
C PHE A 166 17.94 19.26 14.64
N THR A 167 19.07 18.60 14.45
CA THR A 167 19.26 17.57 13.43
C THR A 167 18.32 16.38 13.66
N ASP A 168 18.20 15.92 14.90
CA ASP A 168 17.34 14.78 15.25
C ASP A 168 15.86 15.11 15.04
N LEU A 169 15.41 16.28 15.45
CA LEU A 169 14.05 16.76 15.20
C LEU A 169 13.75 16.93 13.70
N TYR A 170 14.74 17.42 12.94
CA TYR A 170 14.60 17.58 11.51
C TYR A 170 14.45 16.24 10.81
N ARG A 171 15.26 15.23 11.16
CA ARG A 171 15.13 13.86 10.63
C ARG A 171 13.76 13.27 10.92
N MET A 172 13.29 13.38 12.16
CA MET A 172 11.94 12.88 12.53
C MET A 172 10.82 13.51 11.68
N ARG A 173 11.00 14.74 11.22
CA ARG A 173 10.05 15.43 10.37
C ARG A 173 10.15 14.99 8.91
N VAL A 174 11.37 14.74 8.41
CA VAL A 174 11.64 14.34 7.03
C VAL A 174 11.27 12.87 6.82
N GLU A 175 11.57 11.99 7.75
CA GLU A 175 11.18 10.58 7.72
C GLU A 175 9.66 10.43 7.89
N SER A 176 8.90 10.81 6.85
CA SER A 176 7.45 10.83 6.90
C SER A 176 6.84 9.48 6.46
N PRO A 177 6.02 8.82 7.30
CA PRO A 177 5.31 7.61 6.90
C PRO A 177 4.34 7.86 5.73
N ASN A 178 3.94 9.11 5.47
CA ASN A 178 3.06 9.50 4.37
C ASN A 178 3.73 9.36 3.00
N ASN A 179 5.05 9.20 2.93
CA ASN A 179 5.78 8.93 1.69
C ASN A 179 5.68 7.48 1.24
N TYR A 180 5.08 6.62 2.08
CA TYR A 180 4.93 5.19 1.84
C TYR A 180 3.47 4.76 1.80
N SER A 181 3.21 3.68 1.09
CA SER A 181 1.89 3.04 1.10
C SER A 181 1.59 2.43 2.47
N MET A 182 0.30 2.17 2.72
CA MET A 182 -0.14 1.53 3.97
C MET A 182 0.65 0.23 4.25
N PRO A 183 1.08 0.01 5.50
CA PRO A 183 1.72 -1.23 5.94
C PRO A 183 0.75 -2.41 5.85
N ARG A 184 1.20 -3.59 6.23
CA ARG A 184 0.34 -4.77 6.33
C ARG A 184 -0.78 -4.53 7.34
N MET A 185 -2.02 -4.74 6.89
CA MET A 185 -3.20 -4.66 7.73
C MET A 185 -3.98 -5.96 7.65
N ALA A 186 -4.34 -6.52 8.80
CA ALA A 186 -5.19 -7.69 8.92
C ALA A 186 -6.54 -7.31 9.52
N ARG A 187 -7.63 -7.86 8.95
CA ARG A 187 -9.00 -7.69 9.43
C ARG A 187 -9.67 -9.05 9.57
N LEU A 188 -10.30 -9.28 10.68
CA LEU A 188 -11.18 -10.41 10.92
C LEU A 188 -12.63 -9.94 10.78
N GLY A 189 -13.45 -10.70 10.09
CA GLY A 189 -14.87 -10.40 9.97
C GLY A 189 -15.73 -11.65 10.02
N VAL A 190 -16.97 -11.46 10.43
CA VAL A 190 -18.02 -12.48 10.47
C VAL A 190 -19.26 -11.90 9.83
N SER A 191 -19.89 -12.63 8.91
CA SER A 191 -21.22 -12.31 8.39
C SER A 191 -22.17 -13.47 8.66
N ILE A 192 -23.42 -13.15 8.97
CA ILE A 192 -24.46 -14.12 9.30
C ILE A 192 -25.59 -13.93 8.29
N ASP A 193 -25.95 -15.02 7.60
CA ASP A 193 -27.04 -15.09 6.63
C ASP A 193 -28.18 -15.91 7.24
N PHE A 194 -29.42 -15.38 7.24
CA PHE A 194 -30.62 -16.00 7.84
C PHE A 194 -31.55 -16.60 6.78
#